data_4d507e2752250710d04b29cda2a792f1
#
_entry.id   4d507e2752250710d04b29cda2a792f1
#
_cell.length_a   1.000
_cell.length_b   1.000
_cell.length_c   1.000
_cell.angle_alpha   90.00
_cell.angle_beta   90.00
_cell.angle_gamma   90.00
#
_symmetry.space_group_name_H-M   'P 1'
#
loop_
_entity.id
_entity.type
_entity.pdbx_description
1 polymer ?
#
loop_
_entity_poly.entity_id
_entity_poly.type
_entity_poly.pdbx_seq_one_letter_code
_entity_poly.pdbx_strand_id
1 'polypeptide(L)'
;MTLHRHFSAEASDGDRGRTLGAAQRERIALVTGVYGRLYALNGLGPADVAALGIQALDRIGAFAPELGTEIEGIAAGSGQPVETIAALNARTEILAASAGECSTIACLGSMTASGSALGIQTWDWHHELADGWMVWTIEHRDGRRVETMTEAGIVGKIGMNDRGVALLLNILGHRDDGPPIGVPVHVLCRAVLDRADGAVAALETIAAAEVSASSAITVVTDEDGGAVCTVEVSPAGPAFVTPDDSGVLVHTNHFLEQPGRAGDTGVREGPGTILRLDLAKRRMAAMRPGEVTPQAALASMASHRGGSSAMCCHPQPDDALGERWTTLATIVADPAVRELTVYRGGPCQIEAASTTAAAARQ
;
A
#
# COMPACT_ATOMS: atom_id res chain seq x y z
N MET A 1 -11.71 -12.52 -13.21
CA MET A 1 -12.26 -11.20 -12.80
C MET A 1 -11.40 -10.09 -13.40
N THR A 2 -11.99 -9.01 -13.93
CA THR A 2 -11.28 -7.92 -14.60
C THR A 2 -10.67 -6.96 -13.59
N LEU A 3 -9.47 -6.45 -13.85
CA LEU A 3 -8.85 -5.37 -13.07
C LEU A 3 -9.62 -4.06 -13.33
N HIS A 4 -10.09 -3.42 -12.27
CA HIS A 4 -10.76 -2.12 -12.38
C HIS A 4 -9.72 -1.02 -12.53
N ARG A 5 -9.88 -0.19 -13.57
CA ARG A 5 -9.03 0.97 -13.82
C ARG A 5 -9.90 2.23 -13.92
N HIS A 6 -9.39 3.32 -13.36
CA HIS A 6 -9.97 4.65 -13.51
C HIS A 6 -8.91 5.61 -14.02
N PHE A 7 -9.29 6.50 -14.92
CA PHE A 7 -8.43 7.54 -15.46
C PHE A 7 -9.05 8.91 -15.16
N SER A 8 -8.28 9.78 -14.54
CA SER A 8 -8.63 11.18 -14.33
C SER A 8 -7.72 12.05 -15.17
N ALA A 9 -8.30 12.73 -16.16
CA ALA A 9 -7.64 13.79 -16.91
C ALA A 9 -7.40 15.03 -16.02
N GLU A 10 -6.63 15.98 -16.53
CA GLU A 10 -6.37 17.26 -15.88
C GLU A 10 -7.65 17.96 -15.41
N ALA A 11 -7.74 18.18 -14.12
CA ALA A 11 -8.87 18.84 -13.46
C ALA A 11 -8.41 19.56 -12.18
N SER A 12 -9.29 20.37 -11.58
CA SER A 12 -9.08 20.79 -10.19
C SER A 12 -9.23 19.60 -9.25
N ASP A 13 -8.58 19.65 -8.08
CA ASP A 13 -8.62 18.56 -7.12
C ASP A 13 -10.06 18.18 -6.72
N GLY A 14 -10.90 19.18 -6.43
CA GLY A 14 -12.31 18.97 -6.13
C GLY A 14 -13.13 18.39 -7.28
N ASP A 15 -12.87 18.81 -8.53
CA ASP A 15 -13.58 18.28 -9.71
C ASP A 15 -13.11 16.85 -10.03
N ARG A 16 -11.82 16.59 -9.88
CA ARG A 16 -11.25 15.23 -10.00
C ARG A 16 -11.90 14.28 -8.99
N GLY A 17 -11.93 14.70 -7.72
CA GLY A 17 -12.60 13.95 -6.67
C GLY A 17 -14.08 13.70 -6.95
N ARG A 18 -14.81 14.74 -7.40
CA ARG A 18 -16.25 14.63 -7.74
C ARG A 18 -16.48 13.65 -8.89
N THR A 19 -15.65 13.70 -9.91
CA THR A 19 -15.76 12.81 -11.07
C THR A 19 -15.46 11.36 -10.67
N LEU A 20 -14.39 11.12 -9.89
CA LEU A 20 -14.08 9.81 -9.34
C LEU A 20 -15.23 9.29 -8.47
N GLY A 21 -15.70 10.11 -7.53
CA GLY A 21 -16.78 9.75 -6.61
C GLY A 21 -18.06 9.31 -7.35
N ALA A 22 -18.43 10.06 -8.38
CA ALA A 22 -19.59 9.73 -9.21
C ALA A 22 -19.36 8.43 -10.02
N ALA A 23 -18.19 8.27 -10.62
CA ALA A 23 -17.85 7.09 -11.44
C ALA A 23 -17.72 5.81 -10.61
N GLN A 24 -17.29 5.91 -9.35
CA GLN A 24 -17.03 4.76 -8.47
C GLN A 24 -18.06 4.64 -7.31
N ARG A 25 -19.21 5.30 -7.42
CA ARG A 25 -20.22 5.41 -6.36
C ARG A 25 -20.57 4.06 -5.72
N GLU A 26 -20.88 3.05 -6.52
CA GLU A 26 -21.26 1.73 -6.02
C GLU A 26 -20.10 1.03 -5.30
N ARG A 27 -18.89 1.17 -5.83
CA ARG A 27 -17.69 0.59 -5.22
C ARG A 27 -17.33 1.32 -3.93
N ILE A 28 -17.44 2.64 -3.87
CA ILE A 28 -17.25 3.43 -2.65
C ILE A 28 -18.29 3.02 -1.60
N ALA A 29 -19.54 2.81 -1.98
CA ALA A 29 -20.58 2.34 -1.06
C ALA A 29 -20.26 0.93 -0.51
N LEU A 30 -19.75 0.02 -1.36
CA LEU A 30 -19.27 -1.29 -0.90
C LEU A 30 -18.15 -1.14 0.12
N VAL A 31 -17.11 -0.35 -0.20
CA VAL A 31 -15.93 -0.15 0.65
C VAL A 31 -16.32 0.47 1.99
N THR A 32 -17.07 1.58 1.99
CA THR A 32 -17.53 2.23 3.23
C THR A 32 -18.43 1.32 4.06
N GLY A 33 -19.27 0.50 3.42
CA GLY A 33 -20.08 -0.50 4.10
C GLY A 33 -19.28 -1.63 4.75
N VAL A 34 -18.20 -2.10 4.11
CA VAL A 34 -17.29 -3.09 4.72
C VAL A 34 -16.55 -2.48 5.90
N TYR A 35 -15.95 -1.28 5.72
CA TYR A 35 -15.24 -0.62 6.83
C TYR A 35 -16.16 -0.25 7.99
N GLY A 36 -17.41 0.15 7.74
CA GLY A 36 -18.38 0.36 8.81
C GLY A 36 -18.58 -0.87 9.69
N ARG A 37 -18.59 -2.08 9.10
CA ARG A 37 -18.64 -3.34 9.87
C ARG A 37 -17.33 -3.64 10.60
N LEU A 38 -16.18 -3.38 9.97
CA LEU A 38 -14.87 -3.57 10.61
C LEU A 38 -14.67 -2.61 11.79
N TYR A 39 -15.09 -1.36 11.68
CA TYR A 39 -15.09 -0.41 12.80
C TYR A 39 -15.97 -0.89 13.95
N ALA A 40 -17.18 -1.40 13.65
CA ALA A 40 -18.07 -1.94 14.66
C ALA A 40 -17.48 -3.18 15.37
N LEU A 41 -16.75 -4.05 14.67
CA LEU A 41 -16.02 -5.17 15.27
C LEU A 41 -14.93 -4.69 16.25
N ASN A 42 -14.37 -3.52 16.02
CA ASN A 42 -13.40 -2.86 16.90
C ASN A 42 -14.06 -1.96 17.96
N GLY A 43 -15.39 -2.07 18.15
CA GLY A 43 -16.12 -1.35 19.19
C GLY A 43 -16.43 0.11 18.87
N LEU A 44 -16.21 0.58 17.63
CA LEU A 44 -16.45 1.94 17.21
C LEU A 44 -17.85 2.07 16.60
N GLY A 45 -18.68 2.93 17.20
CA GLY A 45 -19.99 3.28 16.67
C GLY A 45 -19.91 4.30 15.53
N PRO A 46 -21.00 4.49 14.74
CA PRO A 46 -21.01 5.46 13.64
C PRO A 46 -20.66 6.89 14.06
N ALA A 47 -21.04 7.31 15.27
CA ALA A 47 -20.72 8.64 15.80
C ALA A 47 -19.22 8.79 16.12
N ASP A 48 -18.59 7.73 16.64
CA ASP A 48 -17.15 7.73 16.92
C ASP A 48 -16.35 7.82 15.61
N VAL A 49 -16.75 7.02 14.61
CA VAL A 49 -16.11 7.03 13.29
C VAL A 49 -16.28 8.38 12.61
N ALA A 50 -17.45 9.02 12.69
CA ALA A 50 -17.65 10.36 12.14
C ALA A 50 -16.77 11.41 12.82
N ALA A 51 -16.66 11.35 14.16
CA ALA A 51 -15.79 12.26 14.92
C ALA A 51 -14.30 12.08 14.56
N LEU A 52 -13.83 10.85 14.40
CA LEU A 52 -12.47 10.54 13.93
C LEU A 52 -12.27 10.96 12.48
N GLY A 53 -13.28 10.82 11.63
CA GLY A 53 -13.26 11.31 10.25
C GLY A 53 -13.10 12.83 10.15
N ILE A 54 -13.77 13.58 11.02
CA ILE A 54 -13.59 15.05 11.10
C ILE A 54 -12.16 15.40 11.52
N GLN A 55 -11.61 14.74 12.56
CA GLN A 55 -10.22 14.93 12.96
C GLN A 55 -9.25 14.61 11.82
N ALA A 56 -9.50 13.52 11.09
CA ALA A 56 -8.71 13.15 9.92
C ALA A 56 -8.76 14.23 8.84
N LEU A 57 -9.93 14.78 8.54
CA LEU A 57 -10.10 15.83 7.53
C LEU A 57 -9.32 17.10 7.90
N ASP A 58 -9.35 17.50 9.18
CA ASP A 58 -8.58 18.63 9.69
C ASP A 58 -7.07 18.41 9.52
N ARG A 59 -6.57 17.22 9.87
CA ARG A 59 -5.14 16.86 9.70
C ARG A 59 -4.73 16.76 8.23
N ILE A 60 -5.59 16.22 7.38
CA ILE A 60 -5.38 16.15 5.93
C ILE A 60 -5.31 17.56 5.35
N GLY A 61 -6.26 18.44 5.71
CA GLY A 61 -6.29 19.81 5.25
C GLY A 61 -5.06 20.64 5.68
N ALA A 62 -4.50 20.35 6.86
CA ALA A 62 -3.27 20.98 7.34
C ALA A 62 -2.01 20.47 6.62
N PHE A 63 -1.95 19.19 6.26
CA PHE A 63 -0.79 18.56 5.62
C PHE A 63 -0.79 18.68 4.10
N ALA A 64 -1.95 18.43 3.47
CA ALA A 64 -2.14 18.40 2.01
C ALA A 64 -3.53 18.95 1.67
N PRO A 65 -3.73 20.28 1.66
CA PRO A 65 -5.04 20.91 1.45
C PRO A 65 -5.68 20.53 0.11
N GLU A 66 -4.88 20.27 -0.93
CA GLU A 66 -5.34 19.77 -2.22
C GLU A 66 -6.00 18.38 -2.11
N LEU A 67 -5.45 17.49 -1.27
CA LEU A 67 -6.02 16.16 -1.03
C LEU A 67 -7.27 16.24 -0.14
N GLY A 68 -7.33 17.20 0.79
CA GLY A 68 -8.56 17.52 1.53
C GLY A 68 -9.69 17.90 0.57
N THR A 69 -9.43 18.82 -0.36
CA THR A 69 -10.37 19.25 -1.39
C THR A 69 -10.78 18.10 -2.33
N GLU A 70 -9.86 17.18 -2.66
CA GLU A 70 -10.15 16.00 -3.46
C GLU A 70 -11.07 15.03 -2.71
N ILE A 71 -10.86 14.81 -1.40
CA ILE A 71 -11.70 13.99 -0.52
C ILE A 71 -13.12 14.57 -0.41
N GLU A 72 -13.27 15.89 -0.25
CA GLU A 72 -14.57 16.57 -0.30
C GLU A 72 -15.28 16.35 -1.64
N GLY A 73 -14.51 16.41 -2.73
CA GLY A 73 -15.01 16.10 -4.06
C GLY A 73 -15.50 14.65 -4.18
N ILE A 74 -14.72 13.68 -3.70
CA ILE A 74 -15.10 12.25 -3.68
C ILE A 74 -16.41 12.05 -2.89
N ALA A 75 -16.53 12.67 -1.74
CA ALA A 75 -17.73 12.62 -0.91
C ALA A 75 -18.96 13.16 -1.67
N ALA A 76 -18.84 14.36 -2.25
CA ALA A 76 -19.92 14.97 -3.02
C ALA A 76 -20.31 14.13 -4.25
N GLY A 77 -19.34 13.58 -4.98
CA GLY A 77 -19.59 12.75 -6.17
C GLY A 77 -20.21 11.40 -5.85
N SER A 78 -19.76 10.75 -4.78
CA SER A 78 -20.27 9.44 -4.35
C SER A 78 -21.59 9.53 -3.59
N GLY A 79 -21.93 10.71 -3.04
CA GLY A 79 -23.09 10.91 -2.18
C GLY A 79 -22.88 10.37 -0.75
N GLN A 80 -21.64 10.18 -0.33
CA GLN A 80 -21.26 9.81 1.03
C GLN A 80 -21.00 11.08 1.86
N PRO A 81 -21.21 11.05 3.19
CA PRO A 81 -20.77 12.12 4.09
C PRO A 81 -19.25 12.30 3.99
N VAL A 82 -18.77 13.54 4.07
CA VAL A 82 -17.34 13.84 3.95
C VAL A 82 -16.52 13.20 5.06
N GLU A 83 -17.06 13.16 6.28
CA GLU A 83 -16.45 12.50 7.43
C GLU A 83 -16.30 10.98 7.21
N THR A 84 -17.19 10.36 6.46
CA THR A 84 -17.10 8.93 6.11
C THR A 84 -15.94 8.69 5.14
N ILE A 85 -15.77 9.54 4.12
CA ILE A 85 -14.65 9.42 3.18
C ILE A 85 -13.33 9.80 3.86
N ALA A 86 -13.31 10.79 4.74
CA ALA A 86 -12.12 11.14 5.52
C ALA A 86 -11.72 10.00 6.47
N ALA A 87 -12.68 9.39 7.19
CA ALA A 87 -12.45 8.21 8.02
C ALA A 87 -11.91 7.03 7.19
N LEU A 88 -12.41 6.83 5.97
CA LEU A 88 -11.89 5.80 5.07
C LEU A 88 -10.43 6.06 4.70
N ASN A 89 -10.04 7.30 4.44
CA ASN A 89 -8.66 7.68 4.17
C ASN A 89 -7.74 7.53 5.40
N ALA A 90 -8.31 7.62 6.61
CA ALA A 90 -7.61 7.40 7.88
C ALA A 90 -7.92 6.02 8.50
N ARG A 91 -8.32 5.04 7.70
CA ARG A 91 -8.73 3.72 8.20
C ARG A 91 -7.64 2.99 8.99
N THR A 92 -6.39 3.18 8.61
CA THR A 92 -5.25 2.58 9.31
C THR A 92 -5.09 3.17 10.71
N GLU A 93 -5.23 4.47 10.83
CA GLU A 93 -5.17 5.23 12.08
C GLU A 93 -6.35 4.91 13.00
N ILE A 94 -7.54 4.67 12.41
CA ILE A 94 -8.77 4.37 13.16
C ILE A 94 -8.80 2.91 13.64
N LEU A 95 -8.35 1.98 12.80
CA LEU A 95 -8.34 0.56 13.15
C LEU A 95 -7.15 0.17 14.04
N ALA A 96 -6.12 0.98 14.12
CA ALA A 96 -4.89 0.95 14.94
C ALA A 96 -4.30 -0.43 15.36
N ALA A 97 -5.02 -1.52 15.23
CA ALA A 97 -4.67 -2.85 15.73
C ALA A 97 -4.89 -3.98 14.70
N SER A 98 -5.27 -3.68 13.46
CA SER A 98 -5.42 -4.75 12.47
C SER A 98 -4.09 -4.94 11.73
N ALA A 99 -3.33 -5.94 12.15
CA ALA A 99 -2.13 -6.38 11.46
C ALA A 99 -2.50 -6.83 10.02
N GLY A 100 -2.39 -5.89 9.06
CA GLY A 100 -2.42 -6.25 7.65
C GLY A 100 -1.25 -7.19 7.36
N GLU A 101 -1.44 -8.15 6.47
CA GLU A 101 -0.36 -9.06 6.08
C GLU A 101 0.12 -8.68 4.68
N CYS A 102 1.20 -7.90 4.57
CA CYS A 102 1.84 -7.54 3.31
C CYS A 102 3.28 -8.04 3.30
N SER A 103 3.80 -8.39 2.13
CA SER A 103 5.21 -8.72 1.98
C SER A 103 5.79 -7.91 0.83
N THR A 104 6.92 -7.24 1.08
CA THR A 104 7.63 -6.41 0.12
C THR A 104 9.03 -6.97 -0.12
N ILE A 105 9.43 -7.03 -1.38
CA ILE A 105 10.81 -7.26 -1.82
C ILE A 105 11.19 -6.10 -2.73
N ALA A 106 12.33 -5.47 -2.46
CA ALA A 106 12.90 -4.47 -3.35
C ALA A 106 14.38 -4.77 -3.59
N CYS A 107 14.82 -4.59 -4.83
CA CYS A 107 16.16 -4.93 -5.28
C CYS A 107 16.84 -3.72 -5.90
N LEU A 108 18.12 -3.51 -5.60
CA LEU A 108 18.97 -2.61 -6.35
C LEU A 108 19.26 -3.16 -7.76
N GLY A 109 19.63 -2.30 -8.69
CA GLY A 109 19.97 -2.68 -10.06
C GLY A 109 21.06 -3.75 -10.16
N SER A 110 21.98 -3.83 -9.18
CA SER A 110 23.01 -4.87 -9.13
C SER A 110 22.45 -6.30 -9.02
N MET A 111 21.24 -6.45 -8.50
CA MET A 111 20.58 -7.75 -8.38
C MET A 111 19.74 -8.11 -9.60
N THR A 112 19.21 -7.11 -10.31
CA THR A 112 18.25 -7.31 -11.38
C THR A 112 18.88 -7.57 -12.73
N ALA A 113 18.20 -8.33 -13.59
CA ALA A 113 18.66 -8.59 -14.95
C ALA A 113 18.61 -7.34 -15.85
N SER A 114 17.79 -6.35 -15.51
CA SER A 114 17.70 -5.07 -16.23
C SER A 114 18.79 -4.08 -15.83
N GLY A 115 19.48 -4.28 -14.71
CA GLY A 115 20.40 -3.31 -14.13
C GLY A 115 19.70 -2.12 -13.44
N SER A 116 18.36 -2.17 -13.28
CA SER A 116 17.53 -1.11 -12.66
C SER A 116 16.87 -1.61 -11.40
N ALA A 117 16.55 -0.72 -10.45
CA ALA A 117 15.85 -1.11 -9.24
C ALA A 117 14.46 -1.67 -9.55
N LEU A 118 14.01 -2.60 -8.71
CA LEU A 118 12.73 -3.28 -8.85
C LEU A 118 12.05 -3.40 -7.49
N GLY A 119 10.77 -3.09 -7.41
CA GLY A 119 9.95 -3.28 -6.22
C GLY A 119 8.79 -4.24 -6.48
N ILE A 120 8.54 -5.17 -5.55
CA ILE A 120 7.42 -6.11 -5.63
C ILE A 120 6.74 -6.22 -4.29
N GLN A 121 5.40 -6.25 -4.30
CA GLN A 121 4.60 -6.39 -3.09
C GLN A 121 3.39 -7.29 -3.30
N THR A 122 3.08 -8.14 -2.29
CA THR A 122 1.73 -8.69 -2.08
C THR A 122 0.98 -7.78 -1.12
N TRP A 123 -0.24 -7.40 -1.50
CA TRP A 123 -1.17 -6.70 -0.62
C TRP A 123 -2.23 -7.68 -0.13
N ASP A 124 -2.13 -8.03 1.13
CA ASP A 124 -3.06 -8.94 1.80
C ASP A 124 -4.02 -8.10 2.65
N TRP A 125 -5.33 -8.32 2.45
CA TRP A 125 -6.36 -7.58 3.16
C TRP A 125 -7.66 -8.40 3.27
N HIS A 126 -8.69 -7.83 3.85
CA HIS A 126 -9.98 -8.50 4.03
C HIS A 126 -10.61 -8.88 2.68
N HIS A 127 -10.99 -10.16 2.55
CA HIS A 127 -11.57 -10.73 1.33
C HIS A 127 -12.83 -9.98 0.85
N GLU A 128 -13.59 -9.43 1.77
CA GLU A 128 -14.79 -8.64 1.48
C GLU A 128 -14.52 -7.40 0.63
N LEU A 129 -13.27 -6.95 0.56
CA LEU A 129 -12.82 -5.83 -0.26
C LEU A 129 -12.24 -6.26 -1.62
N ALA A 130 -12.39 -7.53 -2.00
CA ALA A 130 -11.85 -8.04 -3.27
C ALA A 130 -12.31 -7.24 -4.51
N ASP A 131 -13.51 -6.69 -4.51
CA ASP A 131 -14.04 -5.82 -5.56
C ASP A 131 -14.03 -4.32 -5.19
N GLY A 132 -13.45 -3.98 -4.04
CA GLY A 132 -13.42 -2.61 -3.50
C GLY A 132 -12.24 -1.76 -3.94
N TRP A 133 -11.30 -2.27 -4.71
CA TRP A 133 -10.09 -1.57 -5.10
C TRP A 133 -9.94 -1.41 -6.63
N MET A 134 -9.05 -0.52 -7.04
CA MET A 134 -8.80 -0.18 -8.44
C MET A 134 -7.37 0.31 -8.64
N VAL A 135 -6.95 0.40 -9.89
CA VAL A 135 -5.79 1.20 -10.31
C VAL A 135 -6.30 2.54 -10.82
N TRP A 136 -5.80 3.62 -10.23
CA TRP A 136 -6.17 4.97 -10.59
C TRP A 136 -4.99 5.70 -11.23
N THR A 137 -5.16 6.12 -12.47
CA THR A 137 -4.21 6.97 -13.19
C THR A 137 -4.71 8.41 -13.13
N ILE A 138 -3.83 9.32 -12.69
CA ILE A 138 -4.13 10.74 -12.46
C ILE A 138 -3.17 11.56 -13.30
N GLU A 139 -3.72 12.46 -14.11
CA GLU A 139 -2.97 13.51 -14.78
C GLU A 139 -3.21 14.85 -14.05
N HIS A 140 -2.13 15.47 -13.59
CA HIS A 140 -2.17 16.77 -12.95
C HIS A 140 -2.03 17.92 -13.97
N ARG A 141 -2.55 19.10 -13.61
CA ARG A 141 -2.49 20.30 -14.47
C ARG A 141 -1.07 20.78 -14.80
N ASP A 142 -0.10 20.43 -13.97
CA ASP A 142 1.33 20.73 -14.19
C ASP A 142 2.04 19.69 -15.07
N GLY A 143 1.29 18.74 -15.62
CA GLY A 143 1.77 17.66 -16.47
C GLY A 143 2.33 16.45 -15.74
N ARG A 144 2.31 16.44 -14.41
CA ARG A 144 2.68 15.23 -13.61
C ARG A 144 1.64 14.15 -13.77
N ARG A 145 2.12 12.91 -13.75
CA ARG A 145 1.26 11.73 -13.78
C ARG A 145 1.57 10.80 -12.62
N VAL A 146 0.51 10.34 -11.97
CA VAL A 146 0.57 9.33 -10.91
C VAL A 146 -0.28 8.13 -11.30
N GLU A 147 0.21 6.93 -11.06
CA GLU A 147 -0.57 5.70 -11.09
C GLU A 147 -0.53 5.05 -9.71
N THR A 148 -1.71 4.81 -9.12
CA THR A 148 -1.80 4.23 -7.78
C THR A 148 -2.82 3.10 -7.73
N MET A 149 -2.47 1.99 -7.09
CA MET A 149 -3.41 0.97 -6.67
C MET A 149 -3.97 1.39 -5.32
N THR A 150 -5.29 1.54 -5.25
CA THR A 150 -5.98 2.02 -4.05
C THR A 150 -7.39 1.47 -3.92
N GLU A 151 -7.96 1.54 -2.72
CA GLU A 151 -9.37 1.22 -2.50
C GLU A 151 -10.24 2.40 -2.93
N ALA A 152 -11.43 2.12 -3.47
CA ALA A 152 -12.32 3.17 -3.94
C ALA A 152 -12.74 4.11 -2.80
N GLY A 153 -12.47 5.40 -2.97
CA GLY A 153 -12.68 6.43 -1.96
C GLY A 153 -11.42 6.82 -1.20
N ILE A 154 -10.33 6.06 -1.31
CA ILE A 154 -9.01 6.39 -0.75
C ILE A 154 -8.15 7.05 -1.84
N VAL A 155 -7.52 8.17 -1.53
CA VAL A 155 -6.81 9.02 -2.49
C VAL A 155 -5.52 8.40 -3.05
N GLY A 156 -4.90 7.45 -2.34
CA GLY A 156 -3.70 6.76 -2.82
C GLY A 156 -3.20 5.70 -1.84
N LYS A 157 -2.31 4.83 -2.31
CA LYS A 157 -1.74 3.76 -1.48
C LYS A 157 -0.37 3.32 -2.01
N ILE A 158 -0.33 2.31 -2.86
CA ILE A 158 0.85 1.79 -3.54
C ILE A 158 0.85 2.39 -4.93
N GLY A 159 1.96 2.93 -5.40
CA GLY A 159 1.91 3.60 -6.68
C GLY A 159 3.28 4.02 -7.20
N MET A 160 3.24 4.72 -8.32
CA MET A 160 4.42 5.30 -8.94
C MET A 160 4.04 6.58 -9.67
N ASN A 161 4.96 7.54 -9.70
CA ASN A 161 4.82 8.75 -10.51
C ASN A 161 5.70 8.69 -11.78
N ASP A 162 5.48 9.64 -12.67
CA ASP A 162 6.23 9.75 -13.93
C ASP A 162 7.69 10.23 -13.77
N ARG A 163 8.10 10.60 -12.55
CA ARG A 163 9.49 10.90 -12.18
C ARG A 163 10.28 9.66 -11.78
N GLY A 164 9.63 8.49 -11.72
CA GLY A 164 10.23 7.21 -11.34
C GLY A 164 10.37 7.04 -9.84
N VAL A 165 9.52 7.67 -9.06
CA VAL A 165 9.38 7.38 -7.64
C VAL A 165 8.24 6.40 -7.45
N ALA A 166 8.56 5.19 -7.01
CA ALA A 166 7.59 4.16 -6.66
C ALA A 166 7.52 3.97 -5.15
N LEU A 167 6.32 3.73 -4.64
CA LEU A 167 6.03 3.45 -3.23
C LEU A 167 5.35 2.10 -3.05
N LEU A 168 5.85 1.33 -2.08
CA LEU A 168 5.22 0.11 -1.56
C LEU A 168 4.91 0.33 -0.07
N LEU A 169 3.84 -0.30 0.45
CA LEU A 169 3.32 0.01 1.77
C LEU A 169 3.03 -1.26 2.58
N ASN A 170 3.69 -1.42 3.73
CA ASN A 170 3.35 -2.41 4.75
C ASN A 170 2.79 -1.70 6.00
N ILE A 171 1.70 -2.22 6.55
CA ILE A 171 1.18 -1.74 7.84
C ILE A 171 2.01 -2.36 8.95
N LEU A 172 2.38 -1.54 9.94
CA LEU A 172 3.05 -1.96 11.17
C LEU A 172 2.12 -1.72 12.36
N GLY A 173 2.49 -2.24 13.52
CA GLY A 173 1.78 -1.97 14.76
C GLY A 173 2.76 -1.52 15.85
N HIS A 174 2.42 -0.43 16.53
CA HIS A 174 3.19 0.07 17.67
C HIS A 174 2.26 0.32 18.86
N ARG A 175 2.75 0.11 20.08
CA ARG A 175 1.95 0.32 21.31
C ARG A 175 1.41 1.74 21.48
N ASP A 176 2.01 2.71 20.84
CA ASP A 176 1.63 4.12 20.89
C ASP A 176 0.76 4.54 19.69
N ASP A 177 0.37 3.58 18.84
CA ASP A 177 -0.58 3.85 17.75
C ASP A 177 -1.97 4.18 18.32
N GLY A 178 -2.63 5.16 17.72
CA GLY A 178 -3.98 5.55 18.09
C GLY A 178 -4.20 7.06 18.10
N PRO A 179 -5.39 7.49 18.59
CA PRO A 179 -5.75 8.91 18.64
C PRO A 179 -4.82 9.75 19.56
N PRO A 180 -4.66 11.05 19.27
CA PRO A 180 -5.34 11.80 18.21
C PRO A 180 -4.80 11.48 16.81
N ILE A 181 -5.67 11.58 15.79
CA ILE A 181 -5.33 11.25 14.39
C ILE A 181 -4.19 12.15 13.90
N GLY A 182 -3.11 11.54 13.43
CA GLY A 182 -2.00 12.18 12.75
C GLY A 182 -2.24 12.31 11.24
N VAL A 183 -1.18 12.45 10.45
CA VAL A 183 -1.25 12.40 9.00
C VAL A 183 -1.59 10.97 8.55
N PRO A 184 -2.74 10.74 7.87
CA PRO A 184 -3.10 9.40 7.44
C PRO A 184 -2.10 8.85 6.42
N VAL A 185 -1.68 7.58 6.58
CA VAL A 185 -0.65 6.97 5.73
C VAL A 185 -1.02 6.97 4.24
N HIS A 186 -2.29 6.81 3.91
CA HIS A 186 -2.76 6.83 2.51
C HIS A 186 -2.62 8.22 1.88
N VAL A 187 -2.89 9.26 2.65
CA VAL A 187 -2.69 10.66 2.26
C VAL A 187 -1.21 10.97 2.13
N LEU A 188 -0.39 10.47 3.06
CA LEU A 188 1.07 10.60 3.00
C LEU A 188 1.64 9.96 1.73
N CYS A 189 1.27 8.71 1.43
CA CYS A 189 1.70 8.03 0.21
C CYS A 189 1.30 8.82 -1.05
N ARG A 190 0.05 9.32 -1.11
CA ARG A 190 -0.40 10.13 -2.25
C ARG A 190 0.36 11.45 -2.36
N ALA A 191 0.59 12.16 -1.27
CA ALA A 191 1.34 13.41 -1.27
C ALA A 191 2.79 13.22 -1.75
N VAL A 192 3.43 12.10 -1.38
CA VAL A 192 4.76 11.75 -1.90
C VAL A 192 4.71 11.49 -3.41
N LEU A 193 3.75 10.71 -3.90
CA LEU A 193 3.61 10.43 -5.34
C LEU A 193 3.33 11.70 -6.15
N ASP A 194 2.56 12.65 -5.60
CA ASP A 194 2.25 13.91 -6.27
C ASP A 194 3.43 14.88 -6.31
N ARG A 195 4.33 14.84 -5.32
CA ARG A 195 5.30 15.93 -5.09
C ARG A 195 6.75 15.51 -5.29
N ALA A 196 7.11 14.25 -5.01
CA ALA A 196 8.51 13.83 -5.02
C ALA A 196 9.07 13.69 -6.44
N ASP A 197 10.22 14.35 -6.67
CA ASP A 197 10.94 14.26 -7.93
C ASP A 197 12.08 13.22 -7.90
N GLY A 198 12.32 12.58 -6.73
CA GLY A 198 13.37 11.60 -6.52
C GLY A 198 13.35 11.00 -5.10
N ALA A 199 14.33 10.13 -4.83
CA ALA A 199 14.40 9.39 -3.58
C ALA A 199 14.49 10.29 -2.35
N VAL A 200 15.38 11.28 -2.36
CA VAL A 200 15.61 12.17 -1.20
C VAL A 200 14.33 12.92 -0.82
N ALA A 201 13.64 13.54 -1.80
CA ALA A 201 12.40 14.26 -1.57
C ALA A 201 11.29 13.35 -1.03
N ALA A 202 11.22 12.10 -1.50
CA ALA A 202 10.28 11.10 -0.99
C ALA A 202 10.59 10.76 0.49
N LEU A 203 11.85 10.45 0.80
CA LEU A 203 12.28 10.07 2.15
C LEU A 203 12.07 11.22 3.15
N GLU A 204 12.41 12.46 2.77
CA GLU A 204 12.20 13.66 3.61
C GLU A 204 10.73 13.89 3.90
N THR A 205 9.86 13.78 2.88
CA THR A 205 8.41 13.95 3.06
C THR A 205 7.83 12.90 3.99
N ILE A 206 8.25 11.63 3.86
CA ILE A 206 7.78 10.54 4.71
C ILE A 206 8.28 10.73 6.15
N ALA A 207 9.56 11.03 6.33
CA ALA A 207 10.17 11.14 7.65
C ALA A 207 9.68 12.36 8.45
N ALA A 208 9.23 13.42 7.77
CA ALA A 208 8.70 14.64 8.40
C ALA A 208 7.22 14.52 8.81
N ALA A 209 6.51 13.48 8.42
CA ALA A 209 5.10 13.33 8.70
C ALA A 209 4.84 12.96 10.17
N GLU A 210 3.96 13.73 10.84
CA GLU A 210 3.48 13.42 12.19
C GLU A 210 2.36 12.37 12.10
N VAL A 211 2.72 11.10 12.15
CA VAL A 211 1.79 9.98 12.04
C VAL A 211 1.24 9.54 13.41
N SER A 212 0.07 8.93 13.43
CA SER A 212 -0.53 8.30 14.61
C SER A 212 -0.79 6.80 14.42
N ALA A 213 -0.41 6.25 13.28
CA ALA A 213 -0.38 4.82 13.02
C ALA A 213 0.93 4.46 12.32
N SER A 214 1.42 3.27 12.62
CA SER A 214 2.72 2.81 12.17
C SER A 214 2.65 2.16 10.79
N SER A 215 3.66 2.43 9.96
CA SER A 215 3.77 1.88 8.61
C SER A 215 5.22 1.81 8.15
N ALA A 216 5.50 0.91 7.22
CA ALA A 216 6.76 0.87 6.47
C ALA A 216 6.47 1.25 5.02
N ILE A 217 7.04 2.37 4.57
CA ILE A 217 6.89 2.87 3.20
C ILE A 217 8.22 2.67 2.48
N THR A 218 8.24 1.75 1.52
CA THR A 218 9.42 1.46 0.73
C THR A 218 9.42 2.34 -0.51
N VAL A 219 10.47 3.14 -0.64
CA VAL A 219 10.76 3.99 -1.81
C VAL A 219 11.67 3.22 -2.75
N VAL A 220 11.32 3.17 -4.02
CA VAL A 220 12.14 2.58 -5.10
C VAL A 220 12.24 3.59 -6.22
N THR A 221 13.46 3.92 -6.65
CA THR A 221 13.70 4.85 -7.78
C THR A 221 14.73 4.27 -8.74
N ASP A 222 14.88 4.88 -9.93
CA ASP A 222 15.92 4.51 -10.92
C ASP A 222 17.14 5.44 -10.90
N GLU A 223 17.22 6.38 -9.95
CA GLU A 223 18.35 7.31 -9.84
C GLU A 223 19.67 6.57 -9.62
N ASP A 224 20.70 6.92 -10.38
CA ASP A 224 22.08 6.40 -10.28
C ASP A 224 22.18 4.86 -10.22
N GLY A 225 21.35 4.15 -10.96
CA GLY A 225 21.31 2.67 -10.97
C GLY A 225 20.34 2.08 -9.95
N GLY A 226 19.55 2.92 -9.35
CA GLY A 226 18.44 2.57 -8.45
C GLY A 226 18.73 2.85 -6.98
N ALA A 227 17.81 3.56 -6.33
CA ALA A 227 17.80 3.70 -4.88
C ALA A 227 16.61 2.93 -4.29
N VAL A 228 16.86 2.24 -3.18
CA VAL A 228 15.87 1.49 -2.42
C VAL A 228 16.05 1.81 -0.95
N CYS A 229 14.98 2.26 -0.30
CA CYS A 229 14.97 2.50 1.15
C CYS A 229 13.54 2.36 1.69
N THR A 230 13.39 1.73 2.82
CA THR A 230 12.12 1.75 3.58
C THR A 230 12.23 2.75 4.72
N VAL A 231 11.23 3.61 4.85
CA VAL A 231 11.03 4.43 6.05
C VAL A 231 9.98 3.75 6.91
N GLU A 232 10.38 3.28 8.08
CA GLU A 232 9.46 2.85 9.13
C GLU A 232 9.00 4.08 9.90
N VAL A 233 7.75 4.45 9.79
CA VAL A 233 7.15 5.59 10.52
C VAL A 233 6.28 5.10 11.65
N SER A 234 6.35 5.79 12.79
CA SER A 234 5.54 5.52 13.98
C SER A 234 5.44 6.78 14.86
N PRO A 235 4.53 6.80 15.85
CA PRO A 235 4.54 7.88 16.85
C PRO A 235 5.86 8.03 17.61
N ALA A 236 6.70 6.98 17.66
CA ALA A 236 8.03 7.03 18.28
C ALA A 236 9.10 7.70 17.37
N GLY A 237 8.77 8.01 16.11
CA GLY A 237 9.64 8.63 15.13
C GLY A 237 9.97 7.72 13.95
N PRO A 238 10.63 8.27 12.92
CA PRO A 238 11.03 7.52 11.73
C PRO A 238 12.33 6.73 11.95
N ALA A 239 12.46 5.63 11.19
CA ALA A 239 13.71 4.88 11.03
C ALA A 239 13.88 4.47 9.56
N PHE A 240 15.11 4.19 9.15
CA PHE A 240 15.45 3.89 7.77
C PHE A 240 16.04 2.49 7.66
N VAL A 241 15.45 1.67 6.81
CA VAL A 241 15.95 0.33 6.46
C VAL A 241 16.51 0.39 5.04
N THR A 242 17.76 0.02 4.89
CA THR A 242 18.44 -0.06 3.59
C THR A 242 18.58 -1.50 3.13
N PRO A 243 18.82 -1.75 1.83
CA PRO A 243 19.15 -3.08 1.34
C PRO A 243 20.37 -3.68 2.09
N ASP A 244 20.37 -4.99 2.20
CA ASP A 244 21.50 -5.73 2.73
C ASP A 244 22.71 -5.74 1.75
N ASP A 245 23.82 -6.37 2.14
CA ASP A 245 25.04 -6.44 1.33
C ASP A 245 24.82 -7.11 -0.05
N SER A 246 23.73 -7.86 -0.23
CA SER A 246 23.36 -8.41 -1.53
C SER A 246 22.62 -7.41 -2.43
N GLY A 247 22.20 -6.27 -1.90
CA GLY A 247 21.37 -5.30 -2.62
C GLY A 247 19.87 -5.61 -2.59
N VAL A 248 19.41 -6.41 -1.61
CA VAL A 248 18.01 -6.77 -1.43
C VAL A 248 17.48 -6.18 -0.14
N LEU A 249 16.29 -5.60 -0.19
CA LEU A 249 15.50 -5.20 0.96
C LEU A 249 14.22 -6.04 1.00
N VAL A 250 13.93 -6.63 2.16
CA VAL A 250 12.68 -7.33 2.42
C VAL A 250 12.01 -6.72 3.63
N HIS A 251 10.73 -6.41 3.51
CA HIS A 251 9.91 -5.91 4.62
C HIS A 251 8.58 -6.68 4.72
N THR A 252 8.10 -6.86 5.93
CA THR A 252 6.80 -7.46 6.25
C THR A 252 6.04 -6.58 7.24
N ASN A 253 5.39 -7.12 8.27
CA ASN A 253 4.54 -6.33 9.17
C ASN A 253 5.08 -6.29 10.61
N HIS A 254 6.39 -6.06 10.78
CA HIS A 254 7.02 -5.77 12.07
C HIS A 254 8.22 -4.87 11.87
N PHE A 255 8.58 -4.10 12.88
CA PHE A 255 9.71 -3.19 12.83
C PHE A 255 11.04 -3.92 12.78
N LEU A 256 11.92 -3.43 11.91
CA LEU A 256 13.31 -3.91 11.81
C LEU A 256 14.27 -3.01 12.58
N GLU A 257 13.95 -1.71 12.70
CA GLU A 257 14.84 -0.69 13.24
C GLU A 257 14.27 0.04 14.48
N GLN A 258 15.16 0.71 15.21
CA GLN A 258 14.79 1.60 16.30
C GLN A 258 14.44 3.00 15.75
N PRO A 259 13.53 3.77 16.41
CA PRO A 259 12.92 3.49 17.72
C PRO A 259 11.68 2.58 17.69
N GLY A 260 11.06 2.36 16.53
CA GLY A 260 9.79 1.65 16.39
C GLY A 260 9.82 0.22 16.96
N ARG A 261 10.94 -0.48 16.77
CA ARG A 261 11.10 -1.86 17.25
C ARG A 261 10.89 -2.02 18.78
N ALA A 262 11.17 -0.99 19.57
CA ALA A 262 10.98 -1.04 21.03
C ALA A 262 9.50 -1.12 21.43
N GLY A 263 8.59 -0.67 20.58
CA GLY A 263 7.15 -0.69 20.81
C GLY A 263 6.36 -1.61 19.89
N ASP A 264 7.04 -2.47 19.10
CA ASP A 264 6.43 -3.36 18.12
C ASP A 264 5.35 -4.26 18.74
N THR A 265 4.16 -4.27 18.14
CA THR A 265 3.08 -5.18 18.49
C THR A 265 2.84 -6.22 17.40
N GLY A 266 3.34 -5.99 16.18
CA GLY A 266 3.10 -6.81 15.00
C GLY A 266 3.58 -8.25 15.15
N VAL A 267 4.74 -8.46 15.80
CA VAL A 267 5.25 -9.82 16.07
C VAL A 267 4.33 -10.60 17.01
N ARG A 268 3.76 -9.93 18.02
CA ARG A 268 2.85 -10.57 18.97
C ARG A 268 1.49 -10.89 18.34
N GLU A 269 0.99 -9.98 17.51
CA GLU A 269 -0.34 -10.07 16.89
C GLU A 269 -0.34 -11.00 15.68
N GLY A 270 0.75 -11.02 14.89
CA GLY A 270 0.92 -11.85 13.70
C GLY A 270 2.34 -12.41 13.57
N PRO A 271 2.75 -13.42 14.37
CA PRO A 271 4.13 -13.95 14.36
C PRO A 271 4.56 -14.54 13.00
N GLY A 272 3.61 -14.81 12.10
CA GLY A 272 3.87 -15.22 10.71
C GLY A 272 4.70 -14.20 9.93
N THR A 273 4.69 -12.92 10.34
CA THR A 273 5.48 -11.85 9.75
C THR A 273 6.99 -12.17 9.75
N ILE A 274 7.52 -12.77 10.84
CA ILE A 274 8.94 -13.19 10.92
C ILE A 274 9.25 -14.30 9.93
N LEU A 275 8.34 -15.27 9.80
CA LEU A 275 8.53 -16.41 8.90
C LEU A 275 8.50 -15.98 7.43
N ARG A 276 7.64 -15.03 7.08
CA ARG A 276 7.57 -14.43 5.74
C ARG A 276 8.84 -13.65 5.41
N LEU A 277 9.33 -12.85 6.34
CA LEU A 277 10.59 -12.11 6.19
C LEU A 277 11.76 -13.07 5.94
N ASP A 278 11.93 -14.08 6.80
CA ASP A 278 13.01 -15.08 6.70
C ASP A 278 12.92 -15.87 5.39
N LEU A 279 11.72 -16.32 5.00
CA LEU A 279 11.54 -17.08 3.77
C LEU A 279 11.87 -16.23 2.53
N ALA A 280 11.41 -14.97 2.48
CA ALA A 280 11.71 -14.06 1.38
C ALA A 280 13.22 -13.80 1.28
N LYS A 281 13.90 -13.48 2.39
CA LYS A 281 15.35 -13.30 2.43
C LYS A 281 16.11 -14.52 1.93
N ARG A 282 15.76 -15.71 2.39
CA ARG A 282 16.42 -16.96 1.94
C ARG A 282 16.21 -17.24 0.46
N ARG A 283 15.02 -16.97 -0.08
CA ARG A 283 14.72 -17.17 -1.50
C ARG A 283 15.48 -16.17 -2.37
N MET A 284 15.55 -14.92 -1.94
CA MET A 284 16.32 -13.91 -2.66
C MET A 284 17.82 -14.16 -2.58
N ALA A 285 18.36 -14.59 -1.45
CA ALA A 285 19.77 -14.97 -1.28
C ALA A 285 20.19 -16.18 -2.14
N ALA A 286 19.24 -16.98 -2.60
CA ALA A 286 19.52 -18.09 -3.53
C ALA A 286 19.59 -17.64 -5.00
N MET A 287 19.22 -16.39 -5.31
CA MET A 287 19.33 -15.80 -6.66
C MET A 287 20.70 -15.17 -6.83
N ARG A 288 21.19 -15.17 -8.08
CA ARG A 288 22.48 -14.55 -8.40
C ARG A 288 22.32 -13.07 -8.72
N PRO A 289 23.30 -12.23 -8.37
CA PRO A 289 23.35 -10.85 -8.84
C PRO A 289 23.21 -10.76 -10.36
N GLY A 290 22.43 -9.83 -10.85
CA GLY A 290 22.16 -9.64 -12.27
C GLY A 290 21.19 -10.63 -12.92
N GLU A 291 20.57 -11.55 -12.14
CA GLU A 291 19.63 -12.54 -12.69
C GLU A 291 18.18 -12.35 -12.24
N VAL A 292 17.92 -11.45 -11.30
CA VAL A 292 16.55 -11.23 -10.79
C VAL A 292 15.69 -10.55 -11.86
N THR A 293 14.67 -11.26 -12.33
CA THR A 293 13.61 -10.72 -13.19
C THR A 293 12.36 -10.49 -12.37
N PRO A 294 11.39 -9.66 -12.84
CA PRO A 294 10.08 -9.53 -12.20
C PRO A 294 9.40 -10.89 -11.97
N GLN A 295 9.49 -11.80 -12.93
CA GLN A 295 8.90 -13.14 -12.84
C GLN A 295 9.59 -13.99 -11.76
N ALA A 296 10.93 -13.96 -11.67
CA ALA A 296 11.67 -14.70 -10.66
C ALA A 296 11.35 -14.18 -9.25
N ALA A 297 11.26 -12.86 -9.09
CA ALA A 297 10.89 -12.24 -7.82
C ALA A 297 9.43 -12.54 -7.43
N LEU A 298 8.48 -12.51 -8.37
CA LEU A 298 7.09 -12.95 -8.16
C LEU A 298 7.03 -14.41 -7.70
N ALA A 299 7.76 -15.31 -8.38
CA ALA A 299 7.85 -16.73 -8.01
C ALA A 299 8.41 -16.91 -6.59
N SER A 300 9.34 -16.05 -6.16
CA SER A 300 9.87 -16.07 -4.80
C SER A 300 8.81 -15.80 -3.73
N MET A 301 7.75 -15.09 -4.07
CA MET A 301 6.64 -14.76 -3.16
C MET A 301 5.47 -15.77 -3.23
N ALA A 302 5.44 -16.69 -4.20
CA ALA A 302 4.42 -17.72 -4.35
C ALA A 302 4.57 -18.81 -3.29
N SER A 303 4.20 -18.51 -2.04
CA SER A 303 4.28 -19.44 -0.92
C SER A 303 2.99 -19.44 -0.10
N HIS A 304 2.40 -20.63 0.06
CA HIS A 304 1.22 -20.86 0.90
C HIS A 304 1.58 -21.40 2.30
N ARG A 305 2.87 -21.43 2.66
CA ARG A 305 3.32 -21.87 3.99
C ARG A 305 2.96 -20.82 5.03
N GLY A 306 2.16 -21.20 6.00
CA GLY A 306 1.66 -20.31 7.05
C GLY A 306 0.15 -20.10 7.01
N GLY A 307 -0.57 -20.68 6.06
CA GLY A 307 -2.03 -20.55 5.94
C GLY A 307 -2.44 -19.11 5.67
N SER A 308 -3.26 -18.51 6.54
CA SER A 308 -3.67 -17.10 6.48
C SER A 308 -2.51 -16.12 6.64
N SER A 309 -1.38 -16.55 7.22
CA SER A 309 -0.16 -15.75 7.39
C SER A 309 0.91 -16.02 6.32
N ALA A 310 0.53 -16.57 5.16
CA ALA A 310 1.47 -16.86 4.07
C ALA A 310 1.74 -15.60 3.22
N MET A 311 2.87 -15.57 2.48
CA MET A 311 3.14 -14.51 1.50
C MET A 311 2.15 -14.50 0.32
N CYS A 312 1.51 -15.62 0.04
CA CYS A 312 0.41 -15.76 -0.92
C CYS A 312 -0.78 -16.33 -0.12
N CYS A 313 -1.56 -15.42 0.45
CA CYS A 313 -2.61 -15.71 1.40
C CYS A 313 -3.94 -15.98 0.68
N HIS A 314 -4.69 -16.98 1.16
CA HIS A 314 -6.02 -17.30 0.68
C HIS A 314 -6.98 -17.47 1.85
N PRO A 315 -8.23 -16.95 1.74
CA PRO A 315 -9.20 -17.06 2.82
C PRO A 315 -9.58 -18.52 3.05
N GLN A 316 -9.79 -18.88 4.30
CA GLN A 316 -10.38 -20.16 4.63
C GLN A 316 -11.93 -20.05 4.58
N PRO A 317 -12.64 -21.10 4.15
CA PRO A 317 -14.10 -21.05 3.99
C PRO A 317 -14.86 -20.68 5.26
N ASP A 318 -14.35 -21.07 6.43
CA ASP A 318 -14.99 -20.91 7.72
C ASP A 318 -14.52 -19.67 8.50
N ASP A 319 -13.62 -18.83 7.92
CA ASP A 319 -13.15 -17.62 8.57
C ASP A 319 -14.29 -16.62 8.74
N ALA A 320 -14.36 -15.96 9.90
CA ALA A 320 -15.34 -14.95 10.20
C ALA A 320 -15.03 -13.60 9.49
N LEU A 321 -16.01 -12.69 9.47
CA LEU A 321 -15.77 -11.32 9.04
C LEU A 321 -14.67 -10.69 9.89
N GLY A 322 -13.67 -10.08 9.23
CA GLY A 322 -12.49 -9.51 9.87
C GLY A 322 -11.31 -10.47 9.96
N GLU A 323 -11.52 -11.77 9.75
CA GLU A 323 -10.46 -12.80 9.79
C GLU A 323 -10.14 -13.39 8.41
N ARG A 324 -10.93 -13.04 7.37
CA ARG A 324 -10.76 -13.54 5.99
C ARG A 324 -9.66 -12.80 5.25
N TRP A 325 -8.43 -13.11 5.59
CA TRP A 325 -7.27 -12.54 4.91
C TRP A 325 -7.05 -13.18 3.54
N THR A 326 -6.75 -12.35 2.54
CA THR A 326 -6.41 -12.82 1.19
C THR A 326 -5.49 -11.84 0.49
N THR A 327 -4.58 -12.36 -0.31
CA THR A 327 -3.82 -11.52 -1.23
C THR A 327 -4.76 -10.96 -2.29
N LEU A 328 -5.13 -9.68 -2.15
CA LEU A 328 -6.05 -8.99 -3.07
C LEU A 328 -5.35 -8.54 -4.35
N ALA A 329 -4.09 -8.15 -4.23
CA ALA A 329 -3.28 -7.72 -5.36
C ALA A 329 -1.81 -8.09 -5.19
N THR A 330 -1.14 -8.30 -6.31
CA THR A 330 0.31 -8.39 -6.41
C THR A 330 0.80 -7.27 -7.33
N ILE A 331 1.77 -6.49 -6.87
CA ILE A 331 2.24 -5.28 -7.52
C ILE A 331 3.71 -5.45 -7.89
N VAL A 332 4.08 -5.02 -9.09
CA VAL A 332 5.46 -4.89 -9.56
C VAL A 332 5.66 -3.43 -9.97
N ALA A 333 6.64 -2.78 -9.39
CA ALA A 333 7.04 -1.42 -9.73
C ALA A 333 8.44 -1.45 -10.38
N ASP A 334 8.53 -1.01 -11.61
CA ASP A 334 9.76 -0.84 -12.38
C ASP A 334 9.95 0.66 -12.69
N PRO A 335 10.68 1.40 -11.85
CA PRO A 335 10.88 2.83 -12.02
C PRO A 335 11.60 3.22 -13.31
N ALA A 336 12.50 2.38 -13.84
CA ALA A 336 13.30 2.70 -15.01
C ALA A 336 12.45 2.84 -16.29
N VAL A 337 11.41 2.02 -16.40
CA VAL A 337 10.46 2.06 -17.52
C VAL A 337 9.15 2.76 -17.19
N ARG A 338 9.04 3.32 -15.97
CA ARG A 338 7.83 4.00 -15.45
C ARG A 338 6.60 3.10 -15.51
N GLU A 339 6.76 1.82 -15.19
CA GLU A 339 5.67 0.84 -15.25
C GLU A 339 5.28 0.35 -13.86
N LEU A 340 4.00 0.51 -13.51
CA LEU A 340 3.36 -0.10 -12.36
C LEU A 340 2.44 -1.22 -12.86
N THR A 341 2.91 -2.46 -12.78
CA THR A 341 2.09 -3.61 -13.13
C THR A 341 1.34 -4.13 -11.91
N VAL A 342 0.02 -4.18 -11.98
CA VAL A 342 -0.84 -4.65 -10.91
C VAL A 342 -1.60 -5.89 -11.36
N TYR A 343 -1.43 -6.98 -10.63
CA TYR A 343 -2.14 -8.23 -10.83
C TYR A 343 -3.20 -8.39 -9.74
N ARG A 344 -4.37 -8.90 -10.12
CA ARG A 344 -5.41 -9.29 -9.17
C ARG A 344 -5.06 -10.64 -8.56
N GLY A 345 -5.11 -10.73 -7.23
CA GLY A 345 -4.80 -11.94 -6.49
C GLY A 345 -3.32 -12.16 -6.21
N GLY A 346 -3.02 -13.33 -5.69
CA GLY A 346 -1.68 -13.71 -5.24
C GLY A 346 -0.74 -14.17 -6.36
N PRO A 347 0.58 -14.22 -6.08
CA PRO A 347 1.60 -14.65 -7.05
C PRO A 347 1.33 -16.02 -7.69
N CYS A 348 0.77 -16.96 -6.95
CA CYS A 348 0.43 -18.29 -7.48
C CYS A 348 -0.57 -18.26 -8.65
N GLN A 349 -1.45 -17.28 -8.68
CA GLN A 349 -2.44 -17.13 -9.75
C GLN A 349 -1.81 -16.55 -11.02
N ILE A 350 -0.75 -15.74 -10.86
CA ILE A 350 0.02 -15.16 -11.97
C ILE A 350 0.82 -16.27 -12.67
N GLU A 351 1.48 -17.12 -11.90
CA GLU A 351 2.24 -18.28 -12.42
C GLU A 351 1.33 -19.24 -13.20
N ALA A 352 0.16 -19.57 -12.64
CA ALA A 352 -0.80 -20.47 -13.27
C ALA A 352 -1.30 -19.90 -14.61
N ALA A 353 -1.58 -18.61 -14.70
CA ALA A 353 -2.00 -17.94 -15.92
C ALA A 353 -0.90 -17.94 -16.99
N SER A 354 0.37 -17.72 -16.59
CA SER A 354 1.53 -17.76 -17.49
C SER A 354 1.78 -19.15 -18.05
N THR A 355 1.66 -20.18 -17.23
CA THR A 355 1.83 -21.59 -17.62
C THR A 355 0.73 -22.02 -18.61
N THR A 356 -0.51 -21.61 -18.37
CA THR A 356 -1.65 -21.92 -19.27
C THR A 356 -1.49 -21.21 -20.62
N ALA A 357 -1.01 -19.96 -20.64
CA ALA A 357 -0.76 -19.23 -21.87
C ALA A 357 0.38 -19.83 -22.71
N ALA A 358 1.41 -20.36 -22.06
CA ALA A 358 2.50 -21.08 -22.74
C ALA A 358 2.05 -22.41 -23.35
N ALA A 359 1.22 -23.18 -22.65
CA ALA A 359 0.65 -24.43 -23.13
C ALA A 359 -0.34 -24.25 -24.30
N ALA A 360 -1.05 -23.13 -24.35
CA ALA A 360 -1.99 -22.82 -25.43
C ALA A 360 -1.29 -22.34 -26.72
N ARG A 361 0.02 -22.05 -26.68
CA ARG A 361 0.83 -21.65 -27.85
C ARG A 361 1.68 -22.78 -28.45
N GLN A 362 1.65 -23.96 -27.87
CA GLN A 362 2.24 -25.21 -28.38
C GLN A 362 1.15 -26.07 -29.05
#